data_8f4c262cdfabf301c40b482e60c4a86f
#
_entry.id   8f4c262cdfabf301c40b482e60c4a86f
#
_cell.length_a   1.000
_cell.length_b   1.000
_cell.length_c   1.000
_cell.angle_alpha   90.00
_cell.angle_beta   90.00
_cell.angle_gamma   90.00
#
_symmetry.space_group_name_H-M   'P 1'
#
loop_
_entity.id
_entity.type
_entity.pdbx_description
1 polymer ?
#
loop_
_entity_poly.entity_id
_entity_poly.type
_entity_poly.pdbx_seq_one_letter_code
_entity_poly.pdbx_strand_id
1 'polypeptide(L)'
;MPGEGEISLEQLYKMLHVSKRKAAWMLNNGIIPCRIRPTATHRYIIRLEDVEIYLQKQRKARREEIPVGIFNAKPRKREVLLNRQPVDTVTIAECYITLADECQEAFRAHVEKRLRYTADALDIDTAAEIIGYSRGMVLSHIQQKHIDAVRISGKYIISKAAIVDFLVSEIAFGIVNKSAWHMNTILMFSNKE
;
A
#
# COMPACT_ATOMS: atom_id res chain seq x y z
N MET A 1 20.49 -8.28 -34.86
CA MET A 1 19.11 -8.77 -35.10
C MET A 1 19.11 -10.27 -34.85
N PRO A 2 18.08 -10.83 -34.19
CA PRO A 2 17.91 -12.29 -34.12
C PRO A 2 17.77 -12.86 -35.52
N GLY A 3 18.33 -14.06 -35.76
CA GLY A 3 18.20 -14.76 -37.03
C GLY A 3 16.81 -15.36 -37.25
N GLU A 4 16.60 -16.03 -38.39
CA GLU A 4 15.35 -16.72 -38.69
C GLU A 4 15.12 -17.83 -37.64
N GLY A 5 13.98 -17.84 -36.96
CA GLY A 5 13.68 -18.75 -35.81
C GLY A 5 14.29 -18.37 -34.45
N GLU A 6 14.97 -17.23 -34.35
CA GLU A 6 15.49 -16.70 -33.08
C GLU A 6 14.65 -15.52 -32.60
N ILE A 7 14.44 -15.45 -31.26
CA ILE A 7 13.69 -14.36 -30.63
C ILE A 7 14.54 -13.64 -29.61
N SER A 8 14.20 -12.38 -29.37
CA SER A 8 14.80 -11.52 -28.34
C SER A 8 14.14 -11.74 -26.97
N LEU A 9 14.80 -11.25 -25.91
CA LEU A 9 14.20 -11.21 -24.56
C LEU A 9 12.87 -10.46 -24.55
N GLU A 10 12.74 -9.42 -25.39
CA GLU A 10 11.51 -8.62 -25.48
C GLU A 10 10.34 -9.43 -26.03
N GLN A 11 10.59 -10.17 -27.09
CA GLN A 11 9.59 -11.06 -27.69
C GLN A 11 9.23 -12.19 -26.71
N LEU A 12 10.23 -12.78 -26.01
CA LEU A 12 10.00 -13.84 -25.04
C LEU A 12 9.04 -13.43 -23.93
N TYR A 13 9.29 -12.29 -23.23
CA TYR A 13 8.44 -11.93 -22.11
C TYR A 13 7.01 -11.54 -22.55
N LYS A 14 6.85 -11.01 -23.75
CA LYS A 14 5.54 -10.74 -24.35
C LYS A 14 4.80 -12.05 -24.67
N MET A 15 5.48 -13.04 -25.27
CA MET A 15 4.89 -14.35 -25.60
C MET A 15 4.48 -15.15 -24.35
N LEU A 16 5.30 -15.10 -23.29
CA LEU A 16 5.03 -15.82 -22.05
C LEU A 16 4.11 -15.05 -21.09
N HIS A 17 3.71 -13.81 -21.44
CA HIS A 17 2.95 -12.91 -20.56
C HIS A 17 3.55 -12.76 -19.16
N VAL A 18 4.87 -12.66 -19.07
CA VAL A 18 5.61 -12.49 -17.83
C VAL A 18 6.37 -11.16 -17.79
N SER A 19 6.84 -10.74 -16.63
CA SER A 19 7.69 -9.55 -16.53
C SER A 19 9.06 -9.78 -17.20
N LYS A 20 9.68 -8.74 -17.73
CA LYS A 20 11.04 -8.77 -18.29
C LYS A 20 12.05 -9.38 -17.30
N ARG A 21 11.91 -9.06 -16.01
CA ARG A 21 12.77 -9.58 -14.93
C ARG A 21 12.60 -11.09 -14.77
N LYS A 22 11.38 -11.60 -14.83
CA LYS A 22 11.08 -13.03 -14.75
C LYS A 22 11.64 -13.78 -15.96
N ALA A 23 11.44 -13.26 -17.16
CA ALA A 23 12.00 -13.86 -18.39
C ALA A 23 13.54 -13.94 -18.33
N ALA A 24 14.22 -12.85 -17.94
CA ALA A 24 15.68 -12.86 -17.79
C ALA A 24 16.15 -13.86 -16.72
N TRP A 25 15.43 -14.00 -15.60
CA TRP A 25 15.73 -15.00 -14.57
C TRP A 25 15.60 -16.43 -15.11
N MET A 26 14.56 -16.72 -15.90
CA MET A 26 14.36 -18.04 -16.52
C MET A 26 15.49 -18.42 -17.46
N LEU A 27 16.00 -17.47 -18.24
CA LEU A 27 17.14 -17.67 -19.14
C LEU A 27 18.45 -17.89 -18.35
N ASN A 28 18.71 -17.09 -17.31
CA ASN A 28 19.91 -17.20 -16.49
C ASN A 28 19.95 -18.50 -15.67
N ASN A 29 18.81 -19.07 -15.33
CA ASN A 29 18.72 -20.34 -14.60
C ASN A 29 18.54 -21.56 -15.52
N GLY A 30 18.65 -21.37 -16.84
CA GLY A 30 18.59 -22.48 -17.81
C GLY A 30 17.22 -23.13 -17.96
N ILE A 31 16.15 -22.52 -17.46
CA ILE A 31 14.76 -23.02 -17.63
C ILE A 31 14.37 -23.02 -19.11
N ILE A 32 14.80 -22.00 -19.83
CA ILE A 32 14.71 -21.92 -21.28
C ILE A 32 16.15 -21.76 -21.81
N PRO A 33 16.65 -22.67 -22.65
CA PRO A 33 17.98 -22.55 -23.22
C PRO A 33 18.15 -21.25 -24.01
N CYS A 34 19.29 -20.60 -23.85
CA CYS A 34 19.62 -19.39 -24.58
C CYS A 34 21.12 -19.28 -24.84
N ARG A 35 21.50 -18.55 -25.89
CA ARG A 35 22.89 -18.13 -26.13
C ARG A 35 23.06 -16.71 -25.61
N ILE A 36 24.15 -16.46 -24.86
CA ILE A 36 24.49 -15.14 -24.34
C ILE A 36 25.56 -14.53 -25.23
N ARG A 37 25.30 -13.34 -25.78
CA ARG A 37 26.30 -12.53 -26.50
C ARG A 37 26.99 -11.56 -25.54
N PRO A 38 28.28 -11.26 -25.73
CA PRO A 38 29.01 -10.32 -24.90
C PRO A 38 28.59 -8.86 -25.10
N THR A 39 27.80 -8.55 -26.13
CA THR A 39 27.34 -7.20 -26.45
C THR A 39 26.13 -6.79 -25.60
N ALA A 40 26.08 -5.53 -25.14
CA ALA A 40 25.03 -5.01 -24.24
C ALA A 40 23.63 -4.99 -24.90
N THR A 41 23.57 -4.83 -26.21
CA THR A 41 22.32 -4.81 -26.98
C THR A 41 21.99 -6.22 -27.47
N HIS A 42 20.81 -6.73 -27.18
CA HIS A 42 20.37 -8.09 -27.51
C HIS A 42 21.23 -9.21 -26.91
N ARG A 43 21.48 -9.12 -25.59
CA ARG A 43 22.31 -10.08 -24.84
C ARG A 43 21.85 -11.53 -24.97
N TYR A 44 20.56 -11.79 -25.06
CA TYR A 44 19.99 -13.13 -25.13
C TYR A 44 19.48 -13.44 -26.54
N ILE A 45 19.87 -14.59 -27.07
CA ILE A 45 19.34 -15.19 -28.29
C ILE A 45 18.65 -16.48 -27.90
N ILE A 46 17.39 -16.58 -28.22
CA ILE A 46 16.53 -17.67 -27.77
C ILE A 46 15.92 -18.30 -29.04
N ARG A 47 15.96 -19.61 -29.16
CA ARG A 47 15.29 -20.30 -30.26
C ARG A 47 13.81 -20.41 -29.96
N LEU A 48 13.00 -20.18 -30.98
CA LEU A 48 11.53 -20.29 -30.86
C LEU A 48 11.11 -21.70 -30.42
N GLU A 49 11.78 -22.73 -30.98
CA GLU A 49 11.55 -24.13 -30.61
C GLU A 49 11.71 -24.42 -29.12
N ASP A 50 12.73 -23.85 -28.47
CA ASP A 50 12.97 -24.02 -27.03
C ASP A 50 11.85 -23.44 -26.20
N VAL A 51 11.26 -22.33 -26.65
CA VAL A 51 10.11 -21.70 -25.99
C VAL A 51 8.85 -22.55 -26.17
N GLU A 52 8.63 -23.12 -27.34
CA GLU A 52 7.51 -24.02 -27.60
C GLU A 52 7.60 -25.30 -26.75
N ILE A 53 8.79 -25.91 -26.62
CA ILE A 53 9.04 -27.05 -25.74
C ILE A 53 8.73 -26.68 -24.29
N TYR A 54 9.17 -25.50 -23.86
CA TYR A 54 8.87 -25.00 -22.51
C TYR A 54 7.35 -24.84 -22.29
N LEU A 55 6.62 -24.24 -23.23
CA LEU A 55 5.17 -24.08 -23.15
C LEU A 55 4.43 -25.43 -23.11
N GLN A 56 4.89 -26.40 -23.89
CA GLN A 56 4.34 -27.75 -23.88
C GLN A 56 4.58 -28.47 -22.53
N LYS A 57 5.79 -28.33 -21.95
CA LYS A 57 6.08 -28.83 -20.62
C LYS A 57 5.22 -28.17 -19.55
N GLN A 58 5.04 -26.85 -19.60
CA GLN A 58 4.18 -26.13 -18.67
C GLN A 58 2.70 -26.57 -18.73
N ARG A 59 2.20 -26.95 -19.90
CA ARG A 59 0.83 -27.51 -20.02
C ARG A 59 0.69 -28.86 -19.34
N LYS A 60 1.78 -29.63 -19.21
CA LYS A 60 1.80 -30.97 -18.63
C LYS A 60 2.24 -31.02 -17.17
N ALA A 61 3.06 -30.08 -16.71
CA ALA A 61 3.61 -30.05 -15.35
C ALA A 61 2.91 -29.00 -14.48
N ARG A 62 2.60 -29.37 -13.23
CA ARG A 62 2.26 -28.42 -12.18
C ARG A 62 3.43 -27.44 -11.99
N ARG A 63 3.15 -26.16 -11.70
CA ARG A 63 3.99 -24.97 -11.54
C ARG A 63 5.20 -25.10 -10.55
N GLU A 64 5.93 -26.19 -10.55
CA GLU A 64 6.94 -26.50 -9.52
C GLU A 64 8.34 -25.93 -9.82
N GLU A 65 8.63 -25.58 -11.08
CA GLU A 65 9.97 -25.13 -11.49
C GLU A 65 10.31 -23.68 -11.10
N ILE A 66 9.31 -22.84 -10.82
CA ILE A 66 9.52 -21.45 -10.39
C ILE A 66 8.97 -21.26 -8.98
N PRO A 67 9.84 -21.08 -7.97
CA PRO A 67 9.39 -20.87 -6.60
C PRO A 67 8.41 -19.71 -6.50
N VAL A 68 7.27 -19.95 -5.85
CA VAL A 68 6.23 -18.93 -5.63
C VAL A 68 6.83 -17.80 -4.79
N GLY A 69 6.68 -16.56 -5.26
CA GLY A 69 7.11 -15.37 -4.50
C GLY A 69 8.44 -14.74 -4.91
N ILE A 70 9.27 -15.39 -5.76
CA ILE A 70 10.56 -14.80 -6.19
C ILE A 70 10.37 -13.47 -6.96
N PHE A 71 9.27 -13.35 -7.69
CA PHE A 71 8.95 -12.15 -8.50
C PHE A 71 7.82 -11.31 -7.92
N ASN A 72 7.18 -11.79 -6.87
CA ASN A 72 6.27 -10.94 -6.12
C ASN A 72 7.11 -9.83 -5.48
N ALA A 73 6.62 -8.58 -5.56
CA ALA A 73 7.16 -7.54 -4.71
C ALA A 73 7.29 -8.16 -3.33
N LYS A 74 8.52 -8.15 -2.76
CA LYS A 74 8.70 -8.56 -1.36
C LYS A 74 7.55 -7.90 -0.64
N PRO A 75 6.69 -8.63 0.07
CA PRO A 75 5.73 -7.96 0.92
C PRO A 75 6.62 -6.94 1.65
N ARG A 76 6.32 -5.63 1.48
CA ARG A 76 6.97 -4.64 2.33
C ARG A 76 6.88 -5.28 3.68
N LYS A 77 8.02 -5.59 4.31
CA LYS A 77 8.00 -5.98 5.69
C LYS A 77 7.24 -4.85 6.33
N ARG A 78 5.92 -5.07 6.51
CA ARG A 78 5.22 -4.29 7.50
C ARG A 78 6.07 -4.59 8.70
N GLU A 79 6.86 -3.61 9.14
CA GLU A 79 7.31 -3.61 10.50
C GLU A 79 6.00 -3.81 11.24
N VAL A 80 5.79 -5.04 11.67
CA VAL A 80 4.79 -5.35 12.66
C VAL A 80 5.33 -4.52 13.80
N LEU A 81 4.77 -3.32 13.96
CA LEU A 81 5.04 -2.48 15.10
C LEU A 81 4.76 -3.40 16.27
N LEU A 82 5.86 -3.84 16.94
CA LEU A 82 5.84 -4.74 18.09
C LEU A 82 4.97 -4.18 19.24
N ASN A 83 4.47 -2.95 19.08
CA ASN A 83 3.55 -2.23 19.96
C ASN A 83 2.11 -2.14 19.40
N ARG A 84 1.68 -3.04 18.51
CA ARG A 84 0.25 -3.13 18.24
C ARG A 84 -0.41 -3.66 19.50
N GLN A 85 -1.09 -2.78 20.20
CA GLN A 85 -2.13 -3.18 21.15
C GLN A 85 -3.04 -4.19 20.44
N PRO A 86 -3.47 -5.26 21.10
CA PRO A 86 -4.38 -6.21 20.51
C PRO A 86 -5.52 -5.46 19.83
N VAL A 87 -5.88 -5.87 18.61
CA VAL A 87 -6.99 -5.27 17.84
C VAL A 87 -8.25 -5.16 18.69
N ASP A 88 -8.46 -6.15 19.56
CA ASP A 88 -9.57 -6.22 20.49
C ASP A 88 -9.66 -5.02 21.46
N THR A 89 -8.52 -4.53 21.96
CA THR A 89 -8.50 -3.40 22.90
C THR A 89 -8.93 -2.09 22.23
N VAL A 90 -8.48 -1.85 21.00
CA VAL A 90 -8.89 -0.65 20.23
C VAL A 90 -10.36 -0.74 19.87
N THR A 91 -10.82 -1.89 19.42
CA THR A 91 -12.22 -2.13 19.05
C THR A 91 -13.16 -1.95 20.26
N ILE A 92 -12.79 -2.45 21.42
CA ILE A 92 -13.57 -2.24 22.66
C ILE A 92 -13.64 -0.77 23.03
N ALA A 93 -12.51 -0.04 22.95
CA ALA A 93 -12.46 1.38 23.23
C ALA A 93 -13.33 2.19 22.25
N GLU A 94 -13.33 1.83 20.99
CA GLU A 94 -14.18 2.45 19.96
C GLU A 94 -15.67 2.21 20.22
N CYS A 95 -16.05 0.96 20.53
CA CYS A 95 -17.42 0.64 20.91
C CYS A 95 -17.86 1.45 22.13
N TYR A 96 -16.99 1.62 23.14
CA TYR A 96 -17.29 2.41 24.30
C TYR A 96 -17.55 3.89 23.95
N ILE A 97 -16.71 4.49 23.10
CA ILE A 97 -16.87 5.89 22.64
C ILE A 97 -18.17 6.07 21.86
N THR A 98 -18.58 5.07 21.06
CA THR A 98 -19.77 5.16 20.21
C THR A 98 -21.08 4.82 20.92
N LEU A 99 -21.04 4.26 22.14
CA LEU A 99 -22.23 3.82 22.86
C LEU A 99 -23.08 4.97 23.43
N ALA A 100 -22.50 6.12 23.73
CA ALA A 100 -23.21 7.25 24.34
C ALA A 100 -22.74 8.59 23.78
N ASP A 101 -23.67 9.49 23.54
CA ASP A 101 -23.39 10.83 23.00
C ASP A 101 -22.41 11.61 23.90
N GLU A 102 -22.54 11.47 25.23
CA GLU A 102 -21.62 12.07 26.21
C GLU A 102 -20.17 11.61 26.02
N CYS A 103 -19.97 10.33 25.71
CA CYS A 103 -18.64 9.79 25.43
C CYS A 103 -18.07 10.33 24.12
N GLN A 104 -18.92 10.52 23.11
CA GLN A 104 -18.50 11.11 21.83
C GLN A 104 -18.07 12.57 22.01
N GLU A 105 -18.83 13.37 22.76
CA GLU A 105 -18.47 14.76 23.07
C GLU A 105 -17.17 14.84 23.91
N ALA A 106 -17.02 13.98 24.91
CA ALA A 106 -15.80 13.90 25.69
C ALA A 106 -14.60 13.46 24.86
N PHE A 107 -14.80 12.53 23.94
CA PHE A 107 -13.74 12.10 23.00
C PHE A 107 -13.38 13.23 22.02
N ARG A 108 -14.36 13.98 21.50
CA ARG A 108 -14.14 15.19 20.70
C ARG A 108 -13.26 16.19 21.45
N ALA A 109 -13.60 16.53 22.67
CA ALA A 109 -12.84 17.46 23.51
C ALA A 109 -11.40 16.91 23.76
N HIS A 110 -11.24 15.58 23.89
CA HIS A 110 -9.93 14.95 24.01
C HIS A 110 -9.09 15.11 22.75
N VAL A 111 -9.67 14.90 21.53
CA VAL A 111 -9.01 15.10 20.24
C VAL A 111 -8.60 16.56 20.06
N GLU A 112 -9.50 17.51 20.35
CA GLU A 112 -9.23 18.94 20.31
C GLU A 112 -8.07 19.34 21.22
N LYS A 113 -8.06 18.83 22.45
CA LYS A 113 -6.97 19.05 23.40
C LYS A 113 -5.63 18.53 22.86
N ARG A 114 -5.62 17.41 22.17
CA ARG A 114 -4.40 16.87 21.55
C ARG A 114 -3.91 17.72 20.39
N LEU A 115 -4.84 18.35 19.65
CA LEU A 115 -4.54 19.22 18.51
C LEU A 115 -4.42 20.71 18.90
N ARG A 116 -4.41 21.06 20.18
CA ARG A 116 -4.45 22.45 20.66
C ARG A 116 -3.32 23.34 20.12
N TYR A 117 -2.14 22.77 19.87
CA TYR A 117 -0.97 23.50 19.35
C TYR A 117 -0.86 23.44 17.81
N THR A 118 -1.80 22.83 17.14
CA THR A 118 -1.86 22.75 15.69
C THR A 118 -2.47 24.03 15.14
N ALA A 119 -2.00 24.51 14.00
CA ALA A 119 -2.58 25.64 13.29
C ALA A 119 -4.03 25.38 12.90
N ASP A 120 -4.86 26.43 12.82
CA ASP A 120 -6.28 26.30 12.47
C ASP A 120 -6.52 25.99 10.99
N ALA A 121 -5.56 26.27 10.13
CA ALA A 121 -5.58 25.97 8.69
C ALA A 121 -4.34 25.18 8.31
N LEU A 122 -4.53 24.03 7.68
CA LEU A 122 -3.51 23.06 7.36
C LEU A 122 -3.54 22.72 5.86
N ASP A 123 -2.39 22.53 5.26
CA ASP A 123 -2.31 21.84 3.99
C ASP A 123 -2.38 20.31 4.18
N ILE A 124 -2.51 19.57 3.07
CA ILE A 124 -2.66 18.10 3.12
C ILE A 124 -1.44 17.44 3.77
N ASP A 125 -0.23 17.94 3.47
CA ASP A 125 1.01 17.31 3.93
C ASP A 125 1.15 17.47 5.44
N THR A 126 0.91 18.66 5.95
CA THR A 126 0.91 18.96 7.40
C THR A 126 -0.21 18.20 8.13
N ALA A 127 -1.42 18.15 7.57
CA ALA A 127 -2.50 17.38 8.15
C ALA A 127 -2.17 15.89 8.22
N ALA A 128 -1.62 15.32 7.14
CA ALA A 128 -1.21 13.92 7.07
C ALA A 128 -0.13 13.58 8.11
N GLU A 129 0.87 14.45 8.27
CA GLU A 129 1.94 14.29 9.25
C GLU A 129 1.39 14.30 10.69
N ILE A 130 0.53 15.26 11.03
CA ILE A 130 -0.04 15.41 12.38
C ILE A 130 -0.84 14.18 12.78
N ILE A 131 -1.75 13.71 11.92
CA ILE A 131 -2.63 12.56 12.24
C ILE A 131 -1.99 11.21 11.91
N GLY A 132 -0.77 11.22 11.34
CA GLY A 132 0.02 10.02 11.04
C GLY A 132 -0.52 9.16 9.91
N TYR A 133 -1.31 9.74 9.00
CA TYR A 133 -1.78 9.06 7.79
C TYR A 133 -0.95 9.46 6.57
N SER A 134 -1.04 8.69 5.49
CA SER A 134 -0.40 9.09 4.25
C SER A 134 -1.15 10.25 3.58
N ARG A 135 -0.41 11.11 2.87
CA ARG A 135 -1.01 12.17 2.04
C ARG A 135 -2.12 11.65 1.12
N GLY A 136 -1.89 10.47 0.48
CA GLY A 136 -2.86 9.86 -0.42
C GLY A 136 -4.15 9.47 0.28
N MET A 137 -4.08 9.02 1.52
CA MET A 137 -5.25 8.69 2.33
C MET A 137 -6.06 9.95 2.69
N VAL A 138 -5.40 11.01 3.14
CA VAL A 138 -6.05 12.30 3.46
C VAL A 138 -6.73 12.86 2.20
N LEU A 139 -6.02 12.87 1.06
CA LEU A 139 -6.58 13.31 -0.22
C LEU A 139 -7.82 12.49 -0.64
N SER A 140 -7.78 11.17 -0.46
CA SER A 140 -8.91 10.29 -0.75
C SER A 140 -10.13 10.65 0.10
N HIS A 141 -9.95 10.90 1.40
CA HIS A 141 -11.04 11.31 2.30
C HIS A 141 -11.60 12.69 1.95
N ILE A 142 -10.76 13.63 1.48
CA ILE A 142 -11.24 14.93 0.97
C ILE A 142 -12.08 14.72 -0.30
N GLN A 143 -11.63 13.91 -1.24
CA GLN A 143 -12.35 13.62 -2.47
C GLN A 143 -13.69 12.92 -2.23
N GLN A 144 -13.76 12.06 -1.21
CA GLN A 144 -14.97 11.38 -0.76
C GLN A 144 -15.87 12.24 0.14
N LYS A 145 -15.47 13.49 0.41
CA LYS A 145 -16.17 14.43 1.30
C LYS A 145 -16.28 13.95 2.76
N HIS A 146 -15.35 13.13 3.20
CA HIS A 146 -15.22 12.72 4.60
C HIS A 146 -14.41 13.74 5.43
N ILE A 147 -13.57 14.52 4.77
CA ILE A 147 -12.84 15.65 5.36
C ILE A 147 -13.21 16.89 4.54
N ASP A 148 -13.76 17.90 5.19
CA ASP A 148 -14.04 19.17 4.56
C ASP A 148 -12.77 19.95 4.30
N ALA A 149 -12.60 20.39 3.06
CA ALA A 149 -11.45 21.17 2.63
C ALA A 149 -11.84 22.22 1.57
N VAL A 150 -11.21 23.37 1.65
CA VAL A 150 -11.38 24.44 0.66
C VAL A 150 -10.19 24.42 -0.29
N ARG A 151 -10.46 24.62 -1.59
CA ARG A 151 -9.39 24.69 -2.59
C ARG A 151 -9.02 26.14 -2.87
N ILE A 152 -7.81 26.54 -2.48
CA ILE A 152 -7.29 27.90 -2.68
C ILE A 152 -6.02 27.80 -3.56
N SER A 153 -6.00 28.52 -4.68
CA SER A 153 -4.86 28.52 -5.61
C SER A 153 -4.37 27.12 -5.99
N GLY A 154 -5.30 26.17 -6.19
CA GLY A 154 -4.97 24.81 -6.58
C GLY A 154 -4.58 23.87 -5.43
N LYS A 155 -4.40 24.37 -4.21
CA LYS A 155 -4.07 23.60 -3.01
C LYS A 155 -5.31 23.41 -2.13
N TYR A 156 -5.40 22.26 -1.48
CA TYR A 156 -6.43 22.03 -0.46
C TYR A 156 -5.96 22.59 0.88
N ILE A 157 -6.83 23.33 1.53
CA ILE A 157 -6.67 23.84 2.89
C ILE A 157 -7.76 23.19 3.74
N ILE A 158 -7.36 22.58 4.83
CA ILE A 158 -8.19 21.81 5.75
C ILE A 158 -8.23 22.59 7.07
N SER A 159 -9.41 22.81 7.62
CA SER A 159 -9.48 23.39 8.98
C SER A 159 -9.15 22.34 10.05
N LYS A 160 -8.61 22.78 11.17
CA LYS A 160 -8.40 21.91 12.34
C LYS A 160 -9.73 21.26 12.78
N ALA A 161 -10.82 22.00 12.72
CA ALA A 161 -12.15 21.49 13.04
C ALA A 161 -12.54 20.31 12.14
N ALA A 162 -12.31 20.42 10.81
CA ALA A 162 -12.59 19.33 9.87
C ALA A 162 -11.77 18.07 10.15
N ILE A 163 -10.54 18.21 10.65
CA ILE A 163 -9.72 17.05 11.10
C ILE A 163 -10.34 16.43 12.37
N VAL A 164 -10.79 17.25 13.32
CA VAL A 164 -11.47 16.75 14.52
C VAL A 164 -12.74 16.01 14.14
N ASP A 165 -13.58 16.61 13.31
CA ASP A 165 -14.86 16.01 12.84
C ASP A 165 -14.61 14.66 12.18
N PHE A 166 -13.60 14.58 11.32
CA PHE A 166 -13.22 13.32 10.70
C PHE A 166 -12.79 12.28 11.74
N LEU A 167 -11.92 12.63 12.68
CA LEU A 167 -11.34 11.68 13.65
C LEU A 167 -12.38 11.13 14.64
N VAL A 168 -13.47 11.86 14.91
CA VAL A 168 -14.58 11.39 15.74
C VAL A 168 -15.71 10.74 14.96
N SER A 169 -15.60 10.65 13.63
CA SER A 169 -16.63 10.07 12.79
C SER A 169 -16.57 8.54 12.76
N GLU A 170 -17.71 7.91 12.47
CA GLU A 170 -17.80 6.46 12.24
C GLU A 170 -16.86 5.98 11.13
N ILE A 171 -16.60 6.84 10.14
CA ILE A 171 -15.69 6.56 9.04
C ILE A 171 -14.26 6.36 9.56
N ALA A 172 -13.80 7.22 10.46
CA ALA A 172 -12.48 7.11 11.05
C ALA A 172 -12.38 5.90 11.99
N PHE A 173 -13.42 5.60 12.74
CA PHE A 173 -13.49 4.37 13.54
C PHE A 173 -13.49 3.11 12.65
N GLY A 174 -14.15 3.13 11.49
CA GLY A 174 -14.15 2.03 10.53
C GLY A 174 -12.81 1.76 9.82
N ILE A 175 -11.79 2.61 9.98
CA ILE A 175 -10.49 2.43 9.34
C ILE A 175 -9.76 1.22 9.95
N VAL A 176 -9.57 0.15 9.17
CA VAL A 176 -8.91 -1.08 9.61
C VAL A 176 -7.44 -0.86 10.00
N ASN A 177 -6.71 -0.04 9.23
CA ASN A 177 -5.30 0.25 9.46
C ASN A 177 -5.13 1.69 9.96
N LYS A 178 -5.54 1.92 11.21
CA LYS A 178 -5.38 3.23 11.85
C LYS A 178 -3.91 3.62 12.01
N SER A 179 -3.64 4.91 11.94
CA SER A 179 -2.32 5.45 12.27
C SER A 179 -1.99 5.23 13.76
N ALA A 180 -0.70 5.19 14.08
CA ALA A 180 -0.27 5.07 15.47
C ALA A 180 -0.79 6.24 16.32
N TRP A 181 -0.83 7.45 15.76
CA TRP A 181 -1.38 8.63 16.43
C TRP A 181 -2.87 8.46 16.74
N HIS A 182 -3.66 7.98 15.77
CA HIS A 182 -5.10 7.77 15.95
C HIS A 182 -5.39 6.67 16.98
N MET A 183 -4.72 5.52 16.87
CA MET A 183 -4.84 4.45 17.88
C MET A 183 -4.48 4.92 19.28
N ASN A 184 -3.35 5.63 19.43
CA ASN A 184 -2.95 6.18 20.72
C ASN A 184 -3.98 7.17 21.27
N THR A 185 -4.63 7.96 20.42
CA THR A 185 -5.65 8.92 20.84
C THR A 185 -6.86 8.21 21.44
N ILE A 186 -7.32 7.13 20.80
CA ILE A 186 -8.43 6.30 21.27
C ILE A 186 -8.07 5.62 22.60
N LEU A 187 -6.91 4.97 22.67
CA LEU A 187 -6.47 4.25 23.87
C LEU A 187 -6.20 5.18 25.06
N MET A 188 -5.62 6.36 24.81
CA MET A 188 -5.39 7.35 25.88
C MET A 188 -6.68 7.94 26.44
N PHE A 189 -7.74 8.00 25.65
CA PHE A 189 -9.04 8.40 26.12
C PHE A 189 -9.65 7.30 27.01
N SER A 190 -9.63 6.07 26.54
CA SER A 190 -10.19 4.90 27.24
C SER A 190 -9.46 4.56 28.57
N ASN A 191 -8.15 4.85 28.67
CA ASN A 191 -7.36 4.56 29.88
C ASN A 191 -7.42 5.67 30.93
N LYS A 192 -8.23 6.70 30.74
CA LYS A 192 -8.36 7.82 31.71
C LYS A 192 -9.53 7.68 32.69
N GLU A 193 -10.35 6.66 32.49
CA GLU A 193 -11.39 6.22 33.41
C GLU A 193 -10.93 4.98 34.19
#